data_3e65829612933007a3887475d013b453
#
_entry.id   3e65829612933007a3887475d013b453
#
_cell.length_a   1.000
_cell.length_b   1.000
_cell.length_c   1.000
_cell.angle_alpha   90.00
_cell.angle_beta   90.00
_cell.angle_gamma   90.00
#
_symmetry.space_group_name_H-M   'P 1'
#
loop_
_entity.id
_entity.type
_entity.pdbx_description
1 polymer ?
#
loop_
_entity_poly.entity_id
_entity_poly.type
_entity_poly.pdbx_seq_one_letter_code
_entity_poly.pdbx_strand_id
1 'polypeptide(L)'
;MAAPLDVNVRQHINKTKGIHTDDWKIISLNSLIMKTKAKPFIKWVGGKGQLIEQLEAKLPADFDNWDDATYIEPFVGGGAMLFYMLQRYPNIKYAVINDINSDLITCYKTVRDNVEELIPALQDIQAQYYALQDMGAKREMFMAVRQRYNEKNLDPIENTAKFFFLNRTCFNGLYRVNKKGLFNVPCGKFM
;
A
#
# COMPACT_ATOMS: atom_id res chain seq x y z
N MET A 1 15.00 -3.15 15.72
CA MET A 1 13.59 -3.06 16.07
C MET A 1 12.79 -2.90 14.77
N ALA A 2 12.00 -3.89 14.38
CA ALA A 2 11.08 -3.74 13.26
C ALA A 2 9.99 -2.77 13.71
N ALA A 3 9.76 -1.70 12.94
CA ALA A 3 8.65 -0.80 13.19
C ALA A 3 7.33 -1.59 13.14
N PRO A 4 6.38 -1.37 14.04
CA PRO A 4 5.08 -2.00 14.00
C PRO A 4 4.43 -1.77 12.64
N LEU A 5 3.60 -2.72 12.19
CA LEU A 5 2.68 -2.49 11.08
C LEU A 5 1.85 -1.26 11.47
N ASP A 6 2.13 -0.16 10.80
CA ASP A 6 1.77 1.17 11.28
C ASP A 6 0.25 1.30 11.35
N VAL A 7 -0.29 1.55 12.55
CA VAL A 7 -1.69 1.91 12.82
C VAL A 7 -2.13 3.12 11.97
N ASN A 8 -1.17 3.82 11.37
CA ASN A 8 -1.37 4.89 10.40
C ASN A 8 -1.99 4.47 9.05
N VAL A 9 -2.16 3.17 8.76
CA VAL A 9 -2.92 2.73 7.58
C VAL A 9 -4.31 3.39 7.57
N ARG A 10 -4.98 3.45 8.71
CA ARG A 10 -6.31 4.09 8.85
C ARG A 10 -6.30 5.59 8.54
N GLN A 11 -5.27 6.31 8.98
CA GLN A 11 -5.15 7.75 8.71
C GLN A 11 -4.72 8.06 7.28
N HIS A 12 -3.97 7.15 6.63
CA HIS A 12 -3.55 7.30 5.25
C HIS A 12 -4.68 7.01 4.27
N ILE A 13 -5.57 6.08 4.59
CA ILE A 13 -6.63 5.58 3.72
C ILE A 13 -7.86 6.49 3.75
N ASN A 14 -8.22 7.07 4.89
CA ASN A 14 -9.34 8.02 4.97
C ASN A 14 -9.14 9.29 4.12
N LYS A 15 -7.90 9.58 3.67
CA LYS A 15 -7.63 10.67 2.73
C LYS A 15 -7.76 10.28 1.26
N THR A 16 -7.77 8.99 0.92
CA THR A 16 -7.95 8.51 -0.46
C THR A 16 -9.42 8.19 -0.79
N LYS A 17 -10.35 8.33 0.15
CA LYS A 17 -11.80 8.20 -0.08
C LYS A 17 -12.46 9.40 -0.77
N GLY A 18 -11.73 10.17 -1.53
CA GLY A 18 -12.27 11.32 -2.23
C GLY A 18 -12.60 11.04 -3.69
N ILE A 19 -13.40 10.01 -4.03
CA ILE A 19 -14.03 9.90 -5.34
C ILE A 19 -15.28 9.00 -5.22
N HIS A 20 -16.39 9.52 -4.78
CA HIS A 20 -17.72 9.45 -5.35
C HIS A 20 -18.73 10.26 -4.52
N THR A 21 -19.52 10.98 -5.25
CA THR A 21 -20.59 11.90 -4.96
C THR A 21 -21.62 11.40 -3.94
N ASP A 22 -22.17 12.42 -3.21
CA ASP A 22 -23.42 12.42 -2.46
C ASP A 22 -23.33 11.84 -1.04
N ASP A 23 -22.72 12.62 -0.16
CA ASP A 23 -23.06 12.88 1.24
C ASP A 23 -21.86 13.48 2.00
N TRP A 24 -21.43 14.67 1.58
CA TRP A 24 -20.47 15.46 2.36
C TRP A 24 -21.16 16.12 3.55
N LYS A 25 -21.29 15.43 4.67
CA LYS A 25 -21.29 16.14 5.93
C LYS A 25 -19.91 16.71 6.15
N ILE A 26 -19.77 18.00 5.84
CA ILE A 26 -18.62 18.81 6.23
C ILE A 26 -18.56 18.78 7.76
N ILE A 27 -17.85 17.82 8.31
CA ILE A 27 -17.35 17.93 9.67
C ILE A 27 -16.13 18.84 9.55
N SER A 28 -16.30 20.07 9.98
CA SER A 28 -15.22 21.01 10.23
C SER A 28 -14.28 20.43 11.29
N LEU A 29 -13.33 19.62 10.88
CA LEU A 29 -12.21 19.10 11.66
C LEU A 29 -11.00 20.01 11.53
N ASN A 30 -11.25 21.30 11.67
CA ASN A 30 -10.20 22.31 11.72
C ASN A 30 -9.64 22.44 13.15
N SER A 31 -8.92 21.47 13.68
CA SER A 31 -7.90 21.79 14.70
C SER A 31 -7.00 20.66 15.20
N LEU A 32 -7.21 19.41 14.85
CA LEU A 32 -6.38 18.32 15.43
C LEU A 32 -5.89 17.25 14.42
N ILE A 33 -5.89 17.56 13.15
CA ILE A 33 -5.29 16.65 12.17
C ILE A 33 -3.80 17.00 12.09
N MET A 34 -2.98 16.25 12.81
CA MET A 34 -1.58 16.11 12.40
C MET A 34 -1.61 15.71 10.92
N LYS A 35 -1.09 16.58 10.04
CA LYS A 35 -1.02 16.37 8.59
C LYS A 35 -0.02 15.25 8.29
N THR A 36 -0.36 14.02 8.63
CA THR A 36 0.43 12.86 8.20
C THR A 36 0.27 12.73 6.70
N LYS A 37 1.36 12.99 5.99
CA LYS A 37 1.39 12.81 4.54
C LYS A 37 1.22 11.32 4.23
N ALA A 38 0.33 10.98 3.32
CA ALA A 38 0.19 9.63 2.81
C ALA A 38 1.51 9.18 2.17
N LYS A 39 1.90 7.91 2.41
CA LYS A 39 3.15 7.33 1.91
C LYS A 39 2.87 5.96 1.31
N PRO A 40 3.76 5.47 0.45
CA PRO A 40 3.69 4.09 0.00
C PRO A 40 3.52 3.12 1.18
N PHE A 41 2.51 2.27 1.12
CA PHE A 41 2.21 1.29 2.16
C PHE A 41 2.93 -0.06 1.96
N ILE A 42 3.54 -0.25 0.78
CA ILE A 42 4.30 -1.44 0.38
C ILE A 42 5.74 -1.04 0.10
N LYS A 43 6.70 -1.87 0.51
CA LYS A 43 8.08 -1.79 0.04
C LYS A 43 8.13 -2.32 -1.39
N TRP A 44 8.57 -1.50 -2.33
CA TRP A 44 8.62 -1.87 -3.74
C TRP A 44 9.95 -1.46 -4.37
N VAL A 45 10.59 -2.41 -5.04
CA VAL A 45 11.87 -2.16 -5.72
C VAL A 45 11.66 -1.22 -6.91
N GLY A 46 12.57 -0.29 -7.11
CA GLY A 46 12.45 0.71 -8.17
C GLY A 46 11.44 1.82 -7.87
N GLY A 47 11.13 2.04 -6.59
CA GLY A 47 10.25 3.14 -6.17
C GLY A 47 10.73 4.49 -6.68
N LYS A 48 9.82 5.26 -7.30
CA LYS A 48 10.11 6.56 -7.95
C LYS A 48 10.37 7.72 -6.95
N GLY A 49 10.51 7.41 -5.64
CA GLY A 49 10.68 8.45 -4.61
C GLY A 49 11.86 9.40 -4.86
N GLN A 50 12.97 8.90 -5.39
CA GLN A 50 14.15 9.71 -5.73
C GLN A 50 13.99 10.51 -7.02
N LEU A 51 12.98 10.20 -7.83
CA LEU A 51 12.72 10.83 -9.13
C LEU A 51 11.60 11.88 -9.05
N ILE A 52 10.95 12.04 -7.91
CA ILE A 52 9.75 12.89 -7.77
C ILE A 52 10.03 14.32 -8.25
N GLU A 53 11.11 14.95 -7.77
CA GLU A 53 11.47 16.31 -8.15
C GLU A 53 11.74 16.45 -9.66
N GLN A 54 12.41 15.46 -10.24
CA GLN A 54 12.71 15.44 -11.68
C GLN A 54 11.45 15.26 -12.53
N LEU A 55 10.50 14.43 -12.07
CA LEU A 55 9.23 14.19 -12.74
C LEU A 55 8.30 15.39 -12.60
N GLU A 56 8.23 15.98 -11.40
CA GLU A 56 7.45 17.20 -11.16
C GLU A 56 7.91 18.35 -12.05
N ALA A 57 9.22 18.53 -12.21
CA ALA A 57 9.78 19.56 -13.09
C ALA A 57 9.43 19.40 -14.59
N LYS A 58 8.81 18.26 -14.98
CA LYS A 58 8.32 18.02 -16.35
C LYS A 58 6.83 18.30 -16.51
N LEU A 59 6.13 18.65 -15.44
CA LEU A 59 4.74 19.09 -15.55
C LEU A 59 4.66 20.40 -16.34
N PRO A 60 3.55 20.65 -17.06
CA PRO A 60 3.30 21.94 -17.66
C PRO A 60 3.36 23.07 -16.63
N ALA A 61 3.90 24.21 -16.99
CA ALA A 61 4.08 25.36 -16.07
C ALA A 61 2.75 25.87 -15.48
N ASP A 62 1.65 25.66 -16.18
CA ASP A 62 0.29 26.05 -15.81
C ASP A 62 -0.53 24.92 -15.19
N PHE A 63 0.09 23.76 -14.88
CA PHE A 63 -0.60 22.58 -14.39
C PHE A 63 -1.45 22.83 -13.13
N ASP A 64 -0.98 23.72 -12.24
CA ASP A 64 -1.72 24.11 -11.04
C ASP A 64 -3.07 24.80 -11.35
N ASN A 65 -3.20 25.38 -12.54
CA ASN A 65 -4.39 26.10 -13.00
C ASN A 65 -5.37 25.23 -13.82
N TRP A 66 -5.04 23.96 -14.05
CA TRP A 66 -5.92 23.07 -14.78
C TRP A 66 -7.11 22.69 -13.91
N ASP A 67 -8.31 22.77 -14.47
CA ASP A 67 -9.51 22.26 -13.82
C ASP A 67 -9.67 20.76 -14.08
N ASP A 68 -10.08 20.02 -13.05
CA ASP A 68 -10.45 18.61 -13.14
C ASP A 68 -9.40 17.70 -13.81
N ALA A 69 -8.13 17.88 -13.47
CA ALA A 69 -7.05 17.08 -14.01
C ALA A 69 -7.22 15.59 -13.67
N THR A 70 -6.90 14.74 -14.63
CA THR A 70 -6.82 13.28 -14.44
C THR A 70 -5.36 12.84 -14.40
N TYR A 71 -4.95 12.22 -13.31
CA TYR A 71 -3.63 11.63 -13.16
C TYR A 71 -3.63 10.18 -13.65
N ILE A 72 -2.71 9.82 -14.55
CA ILE A 72 -2.60 8.45 -15.06
C ILE A 72 -1.19 7.92 -14.79
N GLU A 73 -1.10 6.81 -14.05
CA GLU A 73 0.18 6.13 -13.76
C GLU A 73 0.13 4.66 -14.20
N PRO A 74 0.67 4.34 -15.40
CA PRO A 74 0.64 2.98 -15.95
C PRO A 74 1.50 1.96 -15.21
N PHE A 75 2.47 2.41 -14.42
CA PHE A 75 3.43 1.59 -13.68
C PHE A 75 3.53 2.11 -12.24
N VAL A 76 2.45 1.95 -11.47
CA VAL A 76 2.30 2.57 -10.15
C VAL A 76 3.31 2.06 -9.14
N GLY A 77 3.67 0.77 -9.18
CA GLY A 77 4.56 0.17 -8.20
C GLY A 77 4.11 0.44 -6.76
N GLY A 78 5.00 0.91 -5.91
CA GLY A 78 4.68 1.28 -4.51
C GLY A 78 3.88 2.57 -4.36
N GLY A 79 3.61 3.32 -5.44
CA GLY A 79 2.77 4.52 -5.43
C GLY A 79 3.45 5.80 -4.93
N ALA A 80 4.77 5.88 -4.95
CA ALA A 80 5.47 7.07 -4.47
C ALA A 80 5.05 8.34 -5.21
N MET A 81 4.95 8.27 -6.55
CA MET A 81 4.50 9.39 -7.38
C MET A 81 2.99 9.64 -7.23
N LEU A 82 2.18 8.58 -7.21
CA LEU A 82 0.73 8.67 -6.96
C LEU A 82 0.42 9.46 -5.68
N PHE A 83 1.00 9.03 -4.54
CA PHE A 83 0.74 9.70 -3.26
C PHE A 83 1.29 11.12 -3.23
N TYR A 84 2.39 11.38 -3.90
CA TYR A 84 2.92 12.73 -4.05
C TYR A 84 1.96 13.63 -4.82
N MET A 85 1.56 13.23 -6.01
CA MET A 85 0.69 13.99 -6.91
C MET A 85 -0.67 14.31 -6.27
N LEU A 86 -1.32 13.32 -5.69
CA LEU A 86 -2.63 13.50 -5.04
C LEU A 86 -2.60 14.41 -3.80
N GLN A 87 -1.46 14.54 -3.15
CA GLN A 87 -1.29 15.43 -1.99
C GLN A 87 -0.86 16.84 -2.38
N ARG A 88 -0.09 16.95 -3.45
CA ARG A 88 0.50 18.21 -3.90
C ARG A 88 -0.47 19.01 -4.77
N TYR A 89 -1.29 18.34 -5.57
CA TYR A 89 -2.11 18.92 -6.61
C TYR A 89 -3.61 18.67 -6.38
N PRO A 90 -4.33 19.60 -5.71
CA PRO A 90 -5.76 19.43 -5.40
C PRO A 90 -6.68 19.53 -6.63
N ASN A 91 -6.16 20.02 -7.75
CA ASN A 91 -6.84 20.04 -9.04
C ASN A 91 -6.94 18.65 -9.69
N ILE A 92 -6.19 17.64 -9.23
CA ILE A 92 -6.36 16.26 -9.66
C ILE A 92 -7.64 15.71 -9.02
N LYS A 93 -8.65 15.44 -9.84
CA LYS A 93 -9.95 14.87 -9.38
C LYS A 93 -10.04 13.37 -9.60
N TYR A 94 -9.32 12.86 -10.58
CA TYR A 94 -9.32 11.44 -10.92
C TYR A 94 -7.90 10.89 -11.01
N ALA A 95 -7.73 9.65 -10.55
CA ALA A 95 -6.48 8.92 -10.71
C ALA A 95 -6.74 7.54 -11.32
N VAL A 96 -6.05 7.26 -12.42
CA VAL A 96 -6.05 5.93 -13.07
C VAL A 96 -4.68 5.31 -12.85
N ILE A 97 -4.65 4.18 -12.17
CA ILE A 97 -3.39 3.47 -11.87
C ILE A 97 -3.41 2.09 -12.50
N ASN A 98 -2.24 1.65 -12.94
CA ASN A 98 -2.04 0.30 -13.45
C ASN A 98 -0.67 -0.23 -13.03
N ASP A 99 -0.53 -1.54 -12.98
CA ASP A 99 0.73 -2.27 -12.84
C ASP A 99 0.55 -3.67 -13.45
N ILE A 100 1.64 -4.25 -13.95
CA ILE A 100 1.62 -5.63 -14.46
C ILE A 100 1.35 -6.66 -13.34
N ASN A 101 1.65 -6.28 -12.09
CA ASN A 101 1.44 -7.13 -10.93
C ASN A 101 -0.02 -7.05 -10.45
N SER A 102 -0.79 -8.08 -10.75
CA SER A 102 -2.22 -8.15 -10.36
C SER A 102 -2.41 -8.20 -8.84
N ASP A 103 -1.51 -8.84 -8.09
CA ASP A 103 -1.58 -8.89 -6.63
C ASP A 103 -1.41 -7.49 -6.03
N LEU A 104 -0.51 -6.68 -6.62
CA LEU A 104 -0.32 -5.28 -6.24
C LEU A 104 -1.59 -4.44 -6.51
N ILE A 105 -2.19 -4.59 -7.69
CA ILE A 105 -3.45 -3.89 -8.03
C ILE A 105 -4.59 -4.34 -7.12
N THR A 106 -4.65 -5.63 -6.77
CA THR A 106 -5.60 -6.12 -5.75
C THR A 106 -5.41 -5.40 -4.42
N CYS A 107 -4.16 -5.22 -3.96
CA CYS A 107 -3.89 -4.46 -2.74
C CYS A 107 -4.42 -3.02 -2.81
N TYR A 108 -4.19 -2.30 -3.92
CA TYR A 108 -4.73 -0.94 -4.10
C TYR A 108 -6.26 -0.92 -4.06
N LYS A 109 -6.92 -1.87 -4.73
CA LYS A 109 -8.39 -1.99 -4.71
C LYS A 109 -8.90 -2.30 -3.30
N THR A 110 -8.31 -3.27 -2.61
CA THR A 110 -8.71 -3.64 -1.25
C THR A 110 -8.53 -2.47 -0.27
N VAL A 111 -7.41 -1.74 -0.40
CA VAL A 111 -7.18 -0.53 0.41
C VAL A 111 -8.21 0.54 0.12
N ARG A 112 -8.64 0.71 -1.13
CA ARG A 112 -9.66 1.70 -1.51
C ARG A 112 -11.05 1.31 -1.05
N ASP A 113 -11.44 0.05 -1.25
CA ASP A 113 -12.84 -0.38 -1.19
C ASP A 113 -13.19 -1.11 0.12
N ASN A 114 -12.22 -1.81 0.74
CA ASN A 114 -12.45 -2.73 1.87
C ASN A 114 -11.50 -2.46 3.06
N VAL A 115 -11.16 -1.21 3.30
CA VAL A 115 -10.18 -0.86 4.35
C VAL A 115 -10.63 -1.24 5.74
N GLU A 116 -11.92 -1.14 6.03
CA GLU A 116 -12.47 -1.42 7.35
C GLU A 116 -12.36 -2.91 7.71
N GLU A 117 -12.42 -3.81 6.71
CA GLU A 117 -12.21 -5.23 6.88
C GLU A 117 -10.73 -5.62 6.81
N LEU A 118 -9.95 -4.87 6.02
CA LEU A 118 -8.51 -5.12 5.90
C LEU A 118 -7.75 -4.83 7.20
N ILE A 119 -8.11 -3.76 7.91
CA ILE A 119 -7.42 -3.36 9.15
C ILE A 119 -7.47 -4.47 10.21
N PRO A 120 -8.64 -5.04 10.56
CA PRO A 120 -8.71 -6.17 11.49
C PRO A 120 -7.88 -7.38 11.04
N ALA A 121 -7.90 -7.72 9.75
CA ALA A 121 -7.11 -8.84 9.22
C ALA A 121 -5.59 -8.59 9.36
N LEU A 122 -5.14 -7.34 9.18
CA LEU A 122 -3.74 -6.95 9.41
C LEU A 122 -3.39 -6.98 10.90
N GLN A 123 -4.29 -6.55 11.77
CA GLN A 123 -4.08 -6.58 13.22
C GLN A 123 -3.98 -8.01 13.74
N ASP A 124 -4.83 -8.91 13.24
CA ASP A 124 -4.82 -10.32 13.63
C ASP A 124 -3.50 -11.00 13.26
N ILE A 125 -3.08 -10.92 11.99
CA ILE A 125 -1.81 -11.52 11.56
C ILE A 125 -0.60 -10.90 12.28
N GLN A 126 -0.67 -9.61 12.59
CA GLN A 126 0.34 -8.91 13.37
C GLN A 126 0.40 -9.42 14.82
N ALA A 127 -0.75 -9.57 15.48
CA ALA A 127 -0.84 -10.04 16.85
C ALA A 127 -0.30 -11.47 16.96
N GLN A 128 -0.69 -12.37 16.04
CA GLN A 128 -0.16 -13.72 15.95
C GLN A 128 1.37 -13.73 15.82
N TYR A 129 1.92 -12.89 14.94
CA TYR A 129 3.36 -12.82 14.70
C TYR A 129 4.15 -12.30 15.92
N TYR A 130 3.64 -11.27 16.60
CA TYR A 130 4.33 -10.71 17.78
C TYR A 130 4.16 -11.54 19.05
N ALA A 131 3.17 -12.41 19.11
CA ALA A 131 3.03 -13.39 20.19
C ALA A 131 4.15 -14.44 20.17
N LEU A 132 4.78 -14.67 19.02
CA LEU A 132 5.88 -15.61 18.86
C LEU A 132 7.18 -15.04 19.42
N GLN A 133 7.79 -15.72 20.40
CA GLN A 133 9.03 -15.27 21.04
C GLN A 133 10.27 -15.78 20.29
N ASP A 134 10.17 -16.94 19.67
CA ASP A 134 11.29 -17.61 19.01
C ASP A 134 11.33 -17.29 17.50
N MET A 135 12.54 -17.14 16.97
CA MET A 135 12.76 -16.87 15.55
C MET A 135 12.44 -18.06 14.65
N GLY A 136 12.54 -19.27 15.17
CA GLY A 136 12.12 -20.49 14.47
C GLY A 136 10.62 -20.48 14.23
N ALA A 137 9.83 -20.23 15.28
CA ALA A 137 8.37 -20.12 15.20
C ALA A 137 7.91 -18.98 14.25
N LYS A 138 8.58 -17.84 14.27
CA LYS A 138 8.34 -16.73 13.32
C LYS A 138 8.60 -17.15 11.87
N ARG A 139 9.66 -17.90 11.65
CA ARG A 139 9.99 -18.44 10.32
C ARG A 139 8.96 -19.48 9.86
N GLU A 140 8.50 -20.34 10.76
CA GLU A 140 7.43 -21.31 10.46
C GLU A 140 6.14 -20.60 10.07
N MET A 141 5.72 -19.59 10.83
CA MET A 141 4.57 -18.77 10.49
C MET A 141 4.74 -18.09 9.12
N PHE A 142 5.92 -17.51 8.84
CA PHE A 142 6.21 -16.95 7.52
C PHE A 142 6.03 -17.98 6.40
N MET A 143 6.54 -19.19 6.59
CA MET A 143 6.42 -20.26 5.59
C MET A 143 4.97 -20.70 5.39
N ALA A 144 4.19 -20.82 6.47
CA ALA A 144 2.77 -21.17 6.41
C ALA A 144 1.96 -20.08 5.66
N VAL A 145 2.18 -18.80 6.00
CA VAL A 145 1.54 -17.67 5.31
C VAL A 145 1.92 -17.65 3.82
N ARG A 146 3.20 -17.90 3.49
CA ARG A 146 3.67 -17.96 2.09
C ARG A 146 3.03 -19.10 1.32
N GLN A 147 2.90 -20.27 1.95
CA GLN A 147 2.22 -21.42 1.35
C GLN A 147 0.77 -21.06 1.03
N ARG A 148 0.03 -20.56 2.01
CA ARG A 148 -1.37 -20.18 1.85
C ARG A 148 -1.56 -19.09 0.78
N TYR A 149 -0.70 -18.05 0.77
CA TYR A 149 -0.70 -17.03 -0.27
C TYR A 149 -0.50 -17.60 -1.68
N ASN A 150 0.34 -18.60 -1.79
CA ASN A 150 0.66 -19.26 -3.07
C ASN A 150 -0.43 -20.23 -3.59
N GLU A 151 -1.47 -20.52 -2.82
CA GLU A 151 -2.62 -21.32 -3.29
C GLU A 151 -3.47 -20.56 -4.32
N LYS A 152 -3.36 -19.21 -4.36
CA LYS A 152 -4.01 -18.33 -5.35
C LYS A 152 -5.55 -18.41 -5.39
N ASN A 153 -6.16 -18.89 -4.30
CA ASN A 153 -7.61 -19.01 -4.13
C ASN A 153 -8.14 -18.17 -2.96
N LEU A 154 -7.45 -17.09 -2.63
CA LEU A 154 -7.80 -16.19 -1.53
C LEU A 154 -8.80 -15.12 -1.98
N ASP A 155 -9.67 -14.72 -1.06
CA ASP A 155 -10.42 -13.49 -1.24
C ASP A 155 -9.48 -12.26 -1.22
N PRO A 156 -9.92 -11.10 -1.72
CA PRO A 156 -9.06 -9.91 -1.82
C PRO A 156 -8.50 -9.42 -0.48
N ILE A 157 -9.24 -9.56 0.63
CA ILE A 157 -8.81 -9.10 1.96
C ILE A 157 -7.71 -10.02 2.49
N GLU A 158 -7.96 -11.33 2.48
CA GLU A 158 -6.97 -12.34 2.90
C GLU A 158 -5.70 -12.24 2.04
N ASN A 159 -5.85 -12.12 0.72
CA ASN A 159 -4.72 -11.97 -0.20
C ASN A 159 -3.89 -10.73 0.14
N THR A 160 -4.54 -9.58 0.33
CA THR A 160 -3.86 -8.33 0.65
C THR A 160 -3.18 -8.37 2.01
N ALA A 161 -3.83 -8.92 3.04
CA ALA A 161 -3.24 -9.05 4.37
C ALA A 161 -1.98 -9.92 4.34
N LYS A 162 -2.03 -11.07 3.66
CA LYS A 162 -0.87 -11.95 3.49
C LYS A 162 0.23 -11.34 2.64
N PHE A 163 -0.13 -10.63 1.56
CA PHE A 163 0.84 -9.89 0.75
C PHE A 163 1.59 -8.84 1.60
N PHE A 164 0.89 -8.06 2.43
CA PHE A 164 1.51 -7.08 3.31
C PHE A 164 2.41 -7.74 4.34
N PHE A 165 1.96 -8.82 4.97
CA PHE A 165 2.77 -9.59 5.91
C PHE A 165 4.06 -10.09 5.25
N LEU A 166 3.96 -10.76 4.10
CA LEU A 166 5.11 -11.29 3.36
C LEU A 166 6.07 -10.17 2.93
N ASN A 167 5.56 -9.06 2.41
CA ASN A 167 6.38 -7.93 2.01
C ASN A 167 7.15 -7.30 3.19
N ARG A 168 6.56 -7.29 4.38
CA ARG A 168 7.19 -6.74 5.60
C ARG A 168 8.18 -7.69 6.25
N THR A 169 7.97 -9.00 6.12
CA THR A 169 8.74 -10.03 6.84
C THR A 169 9.70 -10.81 5.96
N CYS A 170 9.65 -10.64 4.63
CA CYS A 170 10.60 -11.27 3.71
C CYS A 170 11.94 -10.52 3.64
N PHE A 171 12.92 -11.15 3.02
CA PHE A 171 14.25 -10.58 2.80
C PHE A 171 14.15 -9.26 2.01
N ASN A 172 14.60 -8.17 2.61
CA ASN A 172 14.64 -6.80 2.07
C ASN A 172 13.29 -6.24 1.56
N GLY A 173 12.16 -6.83 1.92
CA GLY A 173 10.86 -6.40 1.42
C GLY A 173 10.69 -6.57 -0.09
N LEU A 174 11.38 -7.54 -0.68
CA LEU A 174 11.33 -7.82 -2.11
C LEU A 174 10.00 -8.49 -2.49
N TYR A 175 9.57 -8.25 -3.72
CA TYR A 175 8.56 -9.08 -4.37
C TYR A 175 9.22 -9.85 -5.52
N ARG A 176 9.11 -11.15 -5.49
CA ARG A 176 9.63 -12.03 -6.54
C ARG A 176 8.79 -13.30 -6.61
N VAL A 177 8.50 -13.72 -7.83
CA VAL A 177 7.84 -15.00 -8.11
C VAL A 177 8.74 -15.91 -8.93
N ASN A 178 8.53 -17.23 -8.81
CA ASN A 178 9.17 -18.22 -9.66
C ASN A 178 8.46 -18.33 -11.03
N LYS A 179 8.94 -19.23 -11.90
CA LYS A 179 8.35 -19.48 -13.22
C LYS A 179 6.87 -19.91 -13.18
N LYS A 180 6.38 -20.40 -12.02
CA LYS A 180 4.99 -20.77 -11.82
C LYS A 180 4.12 -19.63 -11.24
N GLY A 181 4.67 -18.41 -11.15
CA GLY A 181 3.98 -17.27 -10.55
C GLY A 181 3.84 -17.31 -9.02
N LEU A 182 4.57 -18.20 -8.34
CA LEU A 182 4.50 -18.36 -6.88
C LEU A 182 5.55 -17.49 -6.19
N PHE A 183 5.13 -16.75 -5.15
CA PHE A 183 6.02 -15.95 -4.32
C PHE A 183 7.13 -16.82 -3.69
N ASN A 184 8.38 -16.44 -3.88
CA ASN A 184 9.53 -17.25 -3.51
C ASN A 184 10.66 -16.51 -2.79
N VAL A 185 10.41 -15.31 -2.30
CA VAL A 185 11.39 -14.61 -1.47
C VAL A 185 11.51 -15.32 -0.12
N PRO A 186 12.73 -15.53 0.40
CA PRO A 186 12.92 -16.14 1.71
C PRO A 186 12.48 -15.21 2.85
N CYS A 187 12.29 -15.79 4.03
CA CYS A 187 12.10 -15.04 5.27
C CYS A 187 13.30 -14.10 5.53
N GLY A 188 13.05 -12.91 6.02
CA GLY A 188 14.08 -11.93 6.37
C GLY A 188 14.89 -12.38 7.59
N LYS A 189 16.12 -11.84 7.73
CA LYS A 189 17.00 -12.16 8.87
C LYS A 189 16.75 -11.28 10.10
N PHE A 190 16.16 -10.11 9.91
CA PHE A 190 15.93 -9.09 10.95
C PHE A 190 14.45 -8.79 11.02
N MET A 191 13.78 -9.47 11.90
CA MET A 191 12.36 -9.28 12.16
C MET A 191 12.13 -9.01 13.64
#